data_d23404525a18c8c2857a4c2df70a4beb
#
_entry.id   d23404525a18c8c2857a4c2df70a4beb
#
_cell.length_a   1.000
_cell.length_b   1.000
_cell.length_c   1.000
_cell.angle_alpha   90.00
_cell.angle_beta   90.00
_cell.angle_gamma   90.00
#
_symmetry.space_group_name_H-M   'P 1'
#
loop_
_entity.id
_entity.type
_entity.pdbx_description
1 polymer ?
#
loop_
_entity_poly.entity_id
_entity_poly.type
_entity_poly.pdbx_seq_one_letter_code
_entity_poly.pdbx_strand_id
1 'polypeptide(L)'
;MVESSTNGARRRKGTQQIDTTYGHLQPQATDIERAVIGALMIDKDAFSVVSEVICPETFYEPRNQKIYQAIQNLNMTERPVDIMTVTEELKRNGTFEEVGGLPYLMEISDRVASSANVDYHAHVLAQKFLARQLIQFSSRVEEKAFDDTVDVDLLMQEAEGSLFEISQRNMKQDYTQIDPVVKEAIDILQRASANKDGLTGIATGYTKLDEITSGWQKSDLVIIAGRPAMGKTSFALSLAKNIAVDYQVPIAFFSLEMNNVQLVNRLISNTCEVAGSKILSGQLTPDEWERLDKNLRKLTGAPIYVDDTASLSVFELRTKARRLVREKGVKLIMIDYLQLMNANGMKFGSRQEEVSTISRSLKGLAKELDIPILALSQLSRNVEGREGLEGKRPVLSDLRESGAIEQDADMVLFVHRPEYYHIYEDEHKNDLRGMAQIIIAKHRKGATGDVLLTFKGEFTSFRNPDESYHSMHDGGEIIGSRMNGGESNPPESYPLSDAPFQETRVDVPF
;
A
#
# COMPACT_ATOMS: atom_id res chain seq x y z
N MET A 1 80.29 -23.27 2.18
CA MET A 1 79.32 -23.88 3.09
C MET A 1 78.17 -22.89 3.27
N VAL A 2 77.14 -23.03 2.49
CA VAL A 2 75.89 -22.37 2.74
C VAL A 2 74.80 -23.29 2.18
N GLU A 3 73.99 -23.86 3.05
CA GLU A 3 72.94 -24.78 2.66
C GLU A 3 71.71 -23.97 2.19
N SER A 4 71.15 -24.37 1.08
CA SER A 4 69.92 -23.89 0.50
C SER A 4 68.76 -24.66 1.12
N SER A 5 67.90 -24.02 1.88
CA SER A 5 66.62 -24.57 2.32
C SER A 5 65.46 -24.13 1.41
N THR A 6 64.95 -25.06 0.64
CA THR A 6 63.76 -24.94 -0.16
C THR A 6 62.53 -24.94 0.72
N ASN A 7 61.82 -23.83 0.79
CA ASN A 7 60.55 -23.71 1.48
C ASN A 7 59.38 -24.01 0.52
N GLY A 8 58.84 -25.21 0.63
CA GLY A 8 57.65 -25.63 -0.10
C GLY A 8 56.41 -24.91 0.42
N ALA A 9 55.83 -24.08 -0.41
CA ALA A 9 54.55 -23.43 -0.10
C ALA A 9 53.42 -24.45 -0.08
N ARG A 10 52.95 -24.82 1.12
CA ARG A 10 51.70 -25.55 1.35
C ARG A 10 50.53 -24.68 0.92
N ARG A 11 49.84 -25.05 -0.18
CA ARG A 11 48.52 -24.53 -0.55
C ARG A 11 47.58 -24.72 0.63
N ARG A 12 47.16 -23.62 1.23
CA ARG A 12 46.06 -23.61 2.22
C ARG A 12 44.78 -23.96 1.46
N LYS A 13 44.16 -25.11 1.82
CA LYS A 13 42.78 -25.45 1.49
C LYS A 13 41.91 -24.35 2.06
N GLY A 14 40.99 -23.82 1.24
CA GLY A 14 40.03 -22.81 1.65
C GLY A 14 39.32 -23.23 2.95
N THR A 15 39.49 -22.41 3.94
CA THR A 15 38.82 -22.57 5.23
C THR A 15 37.35 -22.23 5.00
N GLN A 16 36.47 -23.22 5.11
CA GLN A 16 35.03 -22.96 5.28
C GLN A 16 34.88 -22.00 6.47
N GLN A 17 34.26 -20.86 6.26
CA GLN A 17 33.89 -19.96 7.36
C GLN A 17 32.86 -20.68 8.23
N ILE A 18 33.33 -21.28 9.31
CA ILE A 18 32.49 -21.75 10.41
C ILE A 18 32.24 -20.51 11.25
N ASP A 19 31.01 -20.02 11.22
CA ASP A 19 30.57 -18.97 12.12
C ASP A 19 30.44 -19.61 13.53
N THR A 20 31.45 -19.37 14.37
CA THR A 20 31.66 -20.11 15.61
C THR A 20 30.85 -19.60 16.80
N THR A 21 29.90 -18.68 16.59
CA THR A 21 29.13 -18.10 17.70
C THR A 21 28.27 -19.13 18.45
N TYR A 22 27.82 -20.22 17.78
CA TYR A 22 27.03 -21.28 18.43
C TYR A 22 27.43 -22.71 18.03
N GLY A 23 28.53 -22.94 17.35
CA GLY A 23 28.98 -24.31 17.00
C GLY A 23 28.09 -24.99 15.94
N HIS A 24 27.12 -24.32 15.34
CA HIS A 24 26.24 -24.87 14.32
C HIS A 24 26.67 -24.48 12.92
N LEU A 25 26.58 -25.43 11.97
CA LEU A 25 26.73 -25.14 10.55
C LEU A 25 25.58 -24.25 10.09
N GLN A 26 25.91 -23.23 9.29
CA GLN A 26 24.86 -22.40 8.68
C GLN A 26 23.92 -23.25 7.81
N PRO A 27 22.61 -22.93 7.77
CA PRO A 27 21.65 -23.62 6.93
C PRO A 27 22.08 -23.62 5.46
N GLN A 28 22.38 -24.80 4.93
CA GLN A 28 22.89 -25.01 3.57
C GLN A 28 22.27 -26.24 2.92
N ALA A 29 22.31 -26.32 1.62
CA ALA A 29 21.89 -27.47 0.83
C ALA A 29 22.70 -27.55 -0.48
N THR A 30 24.00 -27.73 -0.35
CA THR A 30 24.97 -27.63 -1.47
C THR A 30 24.70 -28.62 -2.61
N ASP A 31 24.17 -29.82 -2.31
CA ASP A 31 23.78 -30.77 -3.34
C ASP A 31 22.57 -30.30 -4.14
N ILE A 32 21.61 -29.61 -3.49
CA ILE A 32 20.46 -29.01 -4.16
C ILE A 32 20.91 -27.79 -4.99
N GLU A 33 21.87 -27.01 -4.51
CA GLU A 33 22.46 -25.91 -5.30
C GLU A 33 23.01 -26.39 -6.64
N ARG A 34 23.80 -27.48 -6.60
CA ARG A 34 24.35 -28.10 -7.81
C ARG A 34 23.26 -28.64 -8.72
N ALA A 35 22.23 -29.27 -8.13
CA ALA A 35 21.09 -29.77 -8.90
C ALA A 35 20.33 -28.65 -9.63
N VAL A 36 20.11 -27.50 -8.98
CA VAL A 36 19.46 -26.33 -9.60
C VAL A 36 20.32 -25.78 -10.74
N ILE A 37 21.61 -25.53 -10.51
CA ILE A 37 22.53 -25.01 -11.55
C ILE A 37 22.61 -25.98 -12.73
N GLY A 38 22.72 -27.28 -12.48
CA GLY A 38 22.74 -28.30 -13.52
C GLY A 38 21.46 -28.32 -14.36
N ALA A 39 20.30 -28.22 -13.69
CA ALA A 39 19.01 -28.15 -14.38
C ALA A 39 18.91 -26.90 -15.28
N LEU A 40 19.40 -25.75 -14.83
CA LEU A 40 19.43 -24.51 -15.61
C LEU A 40 20.35 -24.59 -16.85
N MET A 41 21.39 -25.43 -16.85
CA MET A 41 22.25 -25.64 -18.01
C MET A 41 21.70 -26.65 -19.02
N ILE A 42 20.70 -27.46 -18.63
CA ILE A 42 20.10 -28.49 -19.48
C ILE A 42 18.76 -28.01 -20.06
N ASP A 43 17.95 -27.31 -19.26
CA ASP A 43 16.59 -26.92 -19.61
C ASP A 43 16.48 -25.41 -19.74
N LYS A 44 16.06 -24.95 -20.93
CA LYS A 44 15.92 -23.51 -21.25
C LYS A 44 14.80 -22.83 -20.47
N ASP A 45 13.74 -23.57 -20.14
CA ASP A 45 12.54 -23.01 -19.50
C ASP A 45 12.69 -22.98 -17.97
N ALA A 46 13.64 -23.75 -17.43
CA ALA A 46 13.90 -23.82 -15.98
C ALA A 46 14.28 -22.45 -15.37
N PHE A 47 14.97 -21.59 -16.12
CA PHE A 47 15.40 -20.29 -15.60
C PHE A 47 14.22 -19.37 -15.28
N SER A 48 13.16 -19.37 -16.09
CA SER A 48 11.98 -18.54 -15.87
C SER A 48 11.32 -18.83 -14.52
N VAL A 49 11.20 -20.11 -14.16
CA VAL A 49 10.63 -20.58 -12.90
C VAL A 49 11.55 -20.28 -11.72
N VAL A 50 12.83 -20.55 -11.88
CA VAL A 50 13.82 -20.43 -10.80
C VAL A 50 14.12 -18.96 -10.46
N SER A 51 14.19 -18.08 -11.45
CA SER A 51 14.53 -16.66 -11.28
C SER A 51 13.50 -15.87 -10.46
N GLU A 52 12.27 -16.35 -10.38
CA GLU A 52 11.22 -15.76 -9.52
C GLU A 52 11.43 -16.06 -8.03
N VAL A 53 12.15 -17.13 -7.71
CA VAL A 53 12.28 -17.68 -6.37
C VAL A 53 13.64 -17.39 -5.73
N ILE A 54 14.72 -17.42 -6.52
CA ILE A 54 16.09 -17.32 -6.02
C ILE A 54 16.88 -16.23 -6.74
N CYS A 55 17.85 -15.68 -6.02
CA CYS A 55 18.87 -14.74 -6.50
C CYS A 55 20.28 -15.32 -6.28
N PRO A 56 21.35 -14.71 -6.83
CA PRO A 56 22.69 -15.20 -6.63
C PRO A 56 23.08 -15.42 -5.17
N GLU A 57 22.64 -14.53 -4.27
CA GLU A 57 22.89 -14.59 -2.82
C GLU A 57 22.20 -15.76 -2.12
N THR A 58 21.22 -16.39 -2.79
CA THR A 58 20.53 -17.59 -2.27
C THR A 58 21.47 -18.77 -2.12
N PHE A 59 22.48 -18.86 -2.98
CA PHE A 59 23.47 -19.93 -2.92
C PHE A 59 24.45 -19.74 -1.76
N TYR A 60 24.75 -20.80 -1.04
CA TYR A 60 25.71 -20.79 0.05
C TYR A 60 27.17 -20.83 -0.45
N GLU A 61 27.44 -21.66 -1.48
CA GLU A 61 28.77 -21.74 -2.06
C GLU A 61 29.08 -20.56 -2.98
N PRO A 62 30.16 -19.76 -2.73
CA PRO A 62 30.49 -18.59 -3.56
C PRO A 62 30.71 -18.93 -5.05
N ARG A 63 31.19 -20.13 -5.35
CA ARG A 63 31.34 -20.60 -6.75
C ARG A 63 29.99 -20.77 -7.44
N ASN A 64 28.99 -21.29 -6.73
CA ASN A 64 27.63 -21.46 -7.25
C ASN A 64 26.94 -20.12 -7.46
N GLN A 65 27.17 -19.14 -6.57
CA GLN A 65 26.70 -17.75 -6.76
C GLN A 65 27.21 -17.17 -8.09
N LYS A 66 28.53 -17.34 -8.38
CA LYS A 66 29.15 -16.83 -9.61
C LYS A 66 28.63 -17.50 -10.87
N ILE A 67 28.39 -18.82 -10.80
CA ILE A 67 27.83 -19.57 -11.93
C ILE A 67 26.39 -19.09 -12.20
N TYR A 68 25.56 -18.98 -11.15
CA TYR A 68 24.19 -18.49 -11.31
C TYR A 68 24.15 -17.05 -11.84
N GLN A 69 25.05 -16.17 -11.38
CA GLN A 69 25.20 -14.82 -11.92
C GLN A 69 25.52 -14.82 -13.41
N ALA A 70 26.40 -15.72 -13.86
CA ALA A 70 26.72 -15.87 -15.28
C ALA A 70 25.51 -16.37 -16.09
N ILE A 71 24.73 -17.32 -15.56
CA ILE A 71 23.49 -17.81 -16.16
C ILE A 71 22.48 -16.67 -16.27
N GLN A 72 22.31 -15.87 -15.21
CA GLN A 72 21.42 -14.71 -15.19
C GLN A 72 21.80 -13.68 -16.26
N ASN A 73 23.09 -13.35 -16.41
CA ASN A 73 23.59 -12.43 -17.44
C ASN A 73 23.33 -12.95 -18.85
N LEU A 74 23.52 -14.25 -19.10
CA LEU A 74 23.22 -14.87 -20.39
C LEU A 74 21.73 -14.77 -20.73
N ASN A 75 20.87 -15.06 -19.77
CA ASN A 75 19.43 -14.98 -19.96
C ASN A 75 18.97 -13.54 -20.22
N MET A 76 19.49 -12.55 -19.48
CA MET A 76 19.19 -11.12 -19.69
C MET A 76 19.62 -10.63 -21.08
N THR A 77 20.62 -11.28 -21.69
CA THR A 77 21.10 -10.95 -23.05
C THR A 77 20.53 -11.86 -24.13
N GLU A 78 19.48 -12.63 -23.79
CA GLU A 78 18.78 -13.57 -24.68
C GLU A 78 19.73 -14.60 -25.36
N ARG A 79 20.82 -14.95 -24.68
CA ARG A 79 21.75 -15.97 -25.14
C ARG A 79 21.36 -17.35 -24.61
N PRO A 80 21.60 -18.43 -25.38
CA PRO A 80 21.34 -19.78 -24.89
C PRO A 80 22.21 -20.07 -23.66
N VAL A 81 21.61 -20.80 -22.70
CA VAL A 81 22.30 -21.24 -21.48
C VAL A 81 22.67 -22.71 -21.64
N ASP A 82 23.97 -22.97 -21.77
CA ASP A 82 24.56 -24.28 -21.79
C ASP A 82 25.97 -24.24 -21.18
N ILE A 83 26.62 -25.39 -21.03
CA ILE A 83 27.95 -25.46 -20.42
C ILE A 83 28.99 -24.60 -21.18
N MET A 84 28.88 -24.54 -22.51
CA MET A 84 29.83 -23.80 -23.32
C MET A 84 29.70 -22.31 -23.19
N THR A 85 28.45 -21.81 -23.26
CA THR A 85 28.14 -20.38 -23.12
C THR A 85 28.38 -19.87 -21.69
N VAL A 86 28.05 -20.67 -20.65
CA VAL A 86 28.38 -20.37 -19.26
C VAL A 86 29.92 -20.33 -19.06
N THR A 87 30.66 -21.25 -19.66
CA THR A 87 32.13 -21.25 -19.61
C THR A 87 32.72 -19.98 -20.24
N GLU A 88 32.19 -19.56 -21.39
CA GLU A 88 32.62 -18.33 -22.07
C GLU A 88 32.30 -17.08 -21.23
N GLU A 89 31.12 -17.01 -20.67
CA GLU A 89 30.71 -15.89 -19.80
C GLU A 89 31.57 -15.79 -18.53
N LEU A 90 31.85 -16.93 -17.88
CA LEU A 90 32.74 -16.97 -16.71
C LEU A 90 34.20 -16.57 -17.06
N LYS A 91 34.69 -16.93 -18.25
CA LYS A 91 36.00 -16.48 -18.74
C LYS A 91 36.02 -14.98 -19.01
N ARG A 92 34.95 -14.45 -19.61
CA ARG A 92 34.80 -13.02 -19.86
C ARG A 92 34.80 -12.20 -18.55
N ASN A 93 34.17 -12.76 -17.50
CA ASN A 93 34.09 -12.14 -16.18
C ASN A 93 35.35 -12.39 -15.31
N GLY A 94 36.34 -13.17 -15.81
CA GLY A 94 37.57 -13.49 -15.08
C GLY A 94 37.39 -14.43 -13.89
N THR A 95 36.22 -15.07 -13.73
CA THR A 95 35.88 -15.90 -12.57
C THR A 95 35.97 -17.41 -12.84
N PHE A 96 36.34 -17.82 -14.05
CA PHE A 96 36.35 -19.22 -14.50
C PHE A 96 37.19 -20.15 -13.62
N GLU A 97 38.40 -19.74 -13.24
CA GLU A 97 39.30 -20.55 -12.40
C GLU A 97 38.80 -20.62 -10.93
N GLU A 98 38.17 -19.56 -10.45
CA GLU A 98 37.66 -19.50 -9.09
C GLU A 98 36.48 -20.44 -8.87
N VAL A 99 35.65 -20.68 -9.89
CA VAL A 99 34.52 -21.61 -9.80
C VAL A 99 34.96 -23.08 -9.92
N GLY A 100 36.20 -23.36 -10.27
CA GLY A 100 36.73 -24.70 -10.43
C GLY A 100 36.83 -25.17 -11.89
N GLY A 101 36.67 -24.25 -12.85
CA GLY A 101 36.85 -24.49 -14.27
C GLY A 101 35.84 -25.47 -14.88
N LEU A 102 36.18 -25.98 -16.07
CA LEU A 102 35.34 -26.91 -16.82
C LEU A 102 34.99 -28.21 -16.06
N PRO A 103 35.91 -28.83 -15.30
CA PRO A 103 35.62 -30.07 -14.57
C PRO A 103 34.46 -29.93 -13.61
N TYR A 104 34.34 -28.80 -12.91
CA TYR A 104 33.24 -28.57 -11.96
C TYR A 104 31.91 -28.34 -12.68
N LEU A 105 31.90 -27.61 -13.80
CA LEU A 105 30.69 -27.42 -14.60
C LEU A 105 30.19 -28.75 -15.19
N MET A 106 31.09 -29.60 -15.66
CA MET A 106 30.73 -30.95 -16.14
C MET A 106 30.20 -31.82 -15.00
N GLU A 107 30.85 -31.82 -13.83
CA GLU A 107 30.36 -32.57 -12.65
C GLU A 107 28.91 -32.18 -12.26
N ILE A 108 28.60 -30.87 -12.30
CA ILE A 108 27.26 -30.39 -11.99
C ILE A 108 26.25 -30.84 -13.05
N SER A 109 26.58 -30.70 -14.32
CA SER A 109 25.69 -31.10 -15.42
C SER A 109 25.42 -32.60 -15.47
N ASP A 110 26.43 -33.42 -15.23
CA ASP A 110 26.30 -34.90 -15.27
C ASP A 110 25.47 -35.48 -14.13
N ARG A 111 25.37 -34.75 -13.02
CA ARG A 111 24.55 -35.17 -11.85
C ARG A 111 23.04 -34.98 -12.04
N VAL A 112 22.61 -34.20 -13.00
CA VAL A 112 21.20 -33.84 -13.18
C VAL A 112 20.63 -34.63 -14.36
N ALA A 113 19.74 -35.56 -14.05
CA ALA A 113 19.06 -36.36 -15.08
C ALA A 113 17.71 -35.71 -15.58
N SER A 114 17.16 -34.75 -14.83
CA SER A 114 15.88 -34.12 -15.15
C SER A 114 15.70 -32.79 -14.41
N SER A 115 15.07 -31.82 -15.08
CA SER A 115 14.66 -30.52 -14.53
C SER A 115 13.30 -30.54 -13.80
N ALA A 116 12.60 -31.67 -13.78
CA ALA A 116 11.20 -31.78 -13.35
C ALA A 116 10.90 -31.24 -11.92
N ASN A 117 11.89 -31.24 -11.02
CA ASN A 117 11.72 -30.78 -9.64
C ASN A 117 12.48 -29.48 -9.33
N VAL A 118 12.90 -28.74 -10.37
CA VAL A 118 13.76 -27.53 -10.17
C VAL A 118 13.05 -26.45 -9.34
N ASP A 119 11.74 -26.29 -9.51
CA ASP A 119 10.94 -25.35 -8.71
C ASP A 119 10.96 -25.70 -7.22
N TYR A 120 10.71 -26.97 -6.88
CA TYR A 120 10.78 -27.42 -5.49
C TYR A 120 12.20 -27.22 -4.91
N HIS A 121 13.24 -27.53 -5.67
CA HIS A 121 14.62 -27.32 -5.26
C HIS A 121 14.93 -25.83 -5.03
N ALA A 122 14.45 -24.94 -5.90
CA ALA A 122 14.62 -23.50 -5.74
C ALA A 122 13.94 -23.01 -4.43
N HIS A 123 12.77 -23.53 -4.10
CA HIS A 123 12.09 -23.23 -2.85
C HIS A 123 12.84 -23.68 -1.60
N VAL A 124 13.47 -24.88 -1.65
CA VAL A 124 14.32 -25.35 -0.54
C VAL A 124 15.51 -24.41 -0.35
N LEU A 125 16.15 -23.96 -1.45
CA LEU A 125 17.26 -23.01 -1.38
C LEU A 125 16.82 -21.67 -0.79
N ALA A 126 15.68 -21.14 -1.23
CA ALA A 126 15.11 -19.90 -0.68
C ALA A 126 14.83 -19.99 0.81
N GLN A 127 14.29 -21.12 1.30
CA GLN A 127 14.10 -21.36 2.74
C GLN A 127 15.43 -21.38 3.53
N LYS A 128 16.47 -22.03 2.98
CA LYS A 128 17.79 -22.02 3.61
C LYS A 128 18.42 -20.63 3.62
N PHE A 129 18.24 -19.86 2.57
CA PHE A 129 18.69 -18.47 2.49
C PHE A 129 17.97 -17.59 3.52
N LEU A 130 16.64 -17.70 3.61
CA LEU A 130 15.86 -16.98 4.61
C LEU A 130 16.34 -17.30 6.04
N ALA A 131 16.60 -18.58 6.32
CA ALA A 131 17.13 -18.99 7.63
C ALA A 131 18.52 -18.36 7.90
N ARG A 132 19.40 -18.28 6.90
CA ARG A 132 20.70 -17.57 7.04
C ARG A 132 20.51 -16.07 7.29
N GLN A 133 19.60 -15.42 6.57
CA GLN A 133 19.30 -14.00 6.77
C GLN A 133 18.78 -13.74 8.20
N LEU A 134 17.89 -14.60 8.71
CA LEU A 134 17.40 -14.50 10.07
C LEU A 134 18.50 -14.69 11.12
N ILE A 135 19.42 -15.63 10.90
CA ILE A 135 20.58 -15.84 11.78
C ILE A 135 21.48 -14.60 11.78
N GLN A 136 21.81 -14.07 10.60
CA GLN A 136 22.63 -12.87 10.48
C GLN A 136 21.96 -11.65 11.11
N PHE A 137 20.65 -11.52 10.93
CA PHE A 137 19.85 -10.48 11.57
C PHE A 137 19.92 -10.61 13.10
N SER A 138 19.65 -11.79 13.65
CA SER A 138 19.68 -12.05 15.10
C SER A 138 21.06 -11.76 15.70
N SER A 139 22.14 -12.19 15.03
CA SER A 139 23.52 -11.94 15.51
C SER A 139 23.85 -10.44 15.51
N ARG A 140 23.39 -9.67 14.52
CA ARG A 140 23.59 -8.21 14.49
C ARG A 140 22.81 -7.51 15.60
N VAL A 141 21.56 -7.93 15.85
CA VAL A 141 20.74 -7.38 16.94
C VAL A 141 21.36 -7.71 18.29
N GLU A 142 21.83 -8.95 18.47
CA GLU A 142 22.51 -9.40 19.68
C GLU A 142 23.79 -8.57 19.94
N GLU A 143 24.68 -8.44 18.94
CA GLU A 143 25.92 -7.66 19.04
C GLU A 143 25.64 -6.19 19.47
N LYS A 144 24.66 -5.54 18.83
CA LYS A 144 24.30 -4.16 19.16
C LYS A 144 23.60 -4.03 20.51
N ALA A 145 22.87 -5.06 20.97
CA ALA A 145 22.22 -5.04 22.28
C ALA A 145 23.20 -5.14 23.45
N PHE A 146 24.41 -5.68 23.22
CA PHE A 146 25.50 -5.66 24.21
C PHE A 146 26.31 -4.37 24.19
N ASP A 147 26.07 -3.46 23.26
CA ASP A 147 26.77 -2.17 23.18
C ASP A 147 25.98 -1.11 23.96
N ASP A 148 26.46 -0.77 25.14
CA ASP A 148 25.87 0.24 26.05
C ASP A 148 25.77 1.65 25.42
N THR A 149 26.41 1.89 24.28
CA THR A 149 26.35 3.19 23.58
C THR A 149 25.17 3.29 22.62
N VAL A 150 24.50 2.19 22.31
CA VAL A 150 23.36 2.11 21.40
C VAL A 150 22.06 2.34 22.16
N ASP A 151 21.26 3.31 21.70
CA ASP A 151 19.92 3.53 22.24
C ASP A 151 19.01 2.35 21.89
N VAL A 152 18.37 1.77 22.92
CA VAL A 152 17.52 0.56 22.78
C VAL A 152 16.32 0.83 21.87
N ASP A 153 15.71 2.03 21.90
CA ASP A 153 14.57 2.38 21.05
C ASP A 153 15.00 2.49 19.58
N LEU A 154 16.18 3.03 19.31
CA LEU A 154 16.75 3.06 17.96
C LEU A 154 17.11 1.64 17.46
N LEU A 155 17.62 0.78 18.34
CA LEU A 155 17.91 -0.62 18.00
C LEU A 155 16.64 -1.39 17.66
N MET A 156 15.54 -1.20 18.41
CA MET A 156 14.25 -1.81 18.11
C MET A 156 13.73 -1.37 16.72
N GLN A 157 13.80 -0.08 16.42
CA GLN A 157 13.38 0.44 15.11
C GLN A 157 14.21 -0.13 13.95
N GLU A 158 15.53 -0.22 14.11
CA GLU A 158 16.42 -0.82 13.11
C GLU A 158 16.14 -2.32 12.93
N ALA A 159 15.86 -3.03 14.02
CA ALA A 159 15.50 -4.45 13.99
C ALA A 159 14.17 -4.68 13.26
N GLU A 160 13.15 -3.86 13.54
CA GLU A 160 11.86 -3.92 12.84
C GLU A 160 12.02 -3.67 11.33
N GLY A 161 12.77 -2.63 10.95
CA GLY A 161 13.06 -2.31 9.55
C GLY A 161 13.76 -3.46 8.81
N SER A 162 14.80 -4.03 9.42
CA SER A 162 15.54 -5.16 8.83
C SER A 162 14.69 -6.42 8.69
N LEU A 163 13.87 -6.74 9.70
CA LEU A 163 12.95 -7.88 9.65
C LEU A 163 11.89 -7.71 8.56
N PHE A 164 11.42 -6.48 8.36
CA PHE A 164 10.49 -6.16 7.29
C PHE A 164 11.09 -6.36 5.90
N GLU A 165 12.32 -5.89 5.66
CA GLU A 165 13.01 -6.11 4.38
C GLU A 165 13.16 -7.60 4.07
N ILE A 166 13.54 -8.41 5.08
CA ILE A 166 13.63 -9.87 4.96
C ILE A 166 12.25 -10.46 4.61
N SER A 167 11.18 -9.98 5.25
CA SER A 167 9.81 -10.44 5.01
C SER A 167 9.30 -10.05 3.61
N GLN A 168 9.55 -8.81 3.16
CA GLN A 168 9.11 -8.34 1.85
C GLN A 168 9.75 -9.12 0.68
N ARG A 169 11.04 -9.43 0.77
CA ARG A 169 11.74 -10.23 -0.26
C ARG A 169 11.17 -11.63 -0.42
N ASN A 170 10.51 -12.16 0.61
CA ASN A 170 9.93 -13.51 0.63
C ASN A 170 8.42 -13.55 0.37
N MET A 171 7.75 -12.39 0.20
CA MET A 171 6.35 -12.35 -0.19
C MET A 171 6.23 -12.65 -1.68
N LYS A 172 5.90 -13.91 -2.01
CA LYS A 172 5.50 -14.29 -3.36
C LYS A 172 4.19 -13.59 -3.73
N GLN A 173 4.13 -13.09 -4.95
CA GLN A 173 2.85 -12.90 -5.61
C GLN A 173 2.44 -14.27 -6.16
N ASP A 174 1.55 -14.96 -5.46
CA ASP A 174 0.93 -16.16 -6.02
C ASP A 174 0.04 -15.73 -7.19
N TYR A 175 0.26 -16.35 -8.35
CA TYR A 175 -0.63 -16.18 -9.50
C TYR A 175 -1.96 -16.87 -9.19
N THR A 176 -3.05 -16.12 -9.29
CA THR A 176 -4.39 -16.67 -9.12
C THR A 176 -4.98 -16.94 -10.49
N GLN A 177 -5.48 -18.16 -10.72
CA GLN A 177 -6.21 -18.47 -11.94
C GLN A 177 -7.43 -17.55 -12.05
N ILE A 178 -7.77 -17.10 -13.25
CA ILE A 178 -8.82 -16.09 -13.45
C ILE A 178 -10.23 -16.59 -13.07
N ASP A 179 -10.51 -17.88 -13.23
CA ASP A 179 -11.86 -18.46 -13.04
C ASP A 179 -12.46 -18.20 -11.65
N PRO A 180 -11.76 -18.45 -10.52
CA PRO A 180 -12.31 -18.12 -9.20
C PRO A 180 -12.52 -16.61 -9.02
N VAL A 181 -11.64 -15.76 -9.61
CA VAL A 181 -11.73 -14.30 -9.53
C VAL A 181 -12.95 -13.79 -10.31
N VAL A 182 -13.26 -14.39 -11.48
CA VAL A 182 -14.47 -14.07 -12.26
C VAL A 182 -15.73 -14.39 -11.47
N LYS A 183 -15.77 -15.54 -10.79
CA LYS A 183 -16.92 -15.90 -9.93
C LYS A 183 -17.13 -14.89 -8.81
N GLU A 184 -16.05 -14.51 -8.12
CA GLU A 184 -16.10 -13.50 -7.07
C GLU A 184 -16.58 -12.13 -7.60
N ALA A 185 -16.09 -11.72 -8.79
CA ALA A 185 -16.54 -10.50 -9.44
C ALA A 185 -18.04 -10.51 -9.77
N ILE A 186 -18.56 -11.65 -10.27
CA ILE A 186 -20.00 -11.83 -10.55
C ILE A 186 -20.80 -11.76 -9.25
N ASP A 187 -20.35 -12.40 -8.17
CA ASP A 187 -21.00 -12.34 -6.87
C ASP A 187 -21.08 -10.90 -6.32
N ILE A 188 -20.01 -10.12 -6.50
CA ILE A 188 -20.00 -8.69 -6.12
C ILE A 188 -21.03 -7.91 -6.95
N LEU A 189 -21.08 -8.12 -8.26
CA LEU A 189 -22.06 -7.48 -9.15
C LEU A 189 -23.50 -7.82 -8.77
N GLN A 190 -23.78 -9.10 -8.45
CA GLN A 190 -25.11 -9.53 -8.02
C GLN A 190 -25.53 -8.89 -6.70
N ARG A 191 -24.60 -8.78 -5.73
CA ARG A 191 -24.86 -8.08 -4.46
C ARG A 191 -25.11 -6.59 -4.68
N ALA A 192 -24.33 -5.95 -5.54
CA ALA A 192 -24.50 -4.55 -5.90
C ALA A 192 -25.87 -4.27 -6.53
N SER A 193 -26.31 -5.14 -7.46
CA SER A 193 -27.62 -5.01 -8.11
C SER A 193 -28.81 -5.27 -7.17
N ALA A 194 -28.61 -6.04 -6.09
CA ALA A 194 -29.60 -6.29 -5.08
C ALA A 194 -29.75 -5.13 -4.04
N ASN A 195 -28.70 -4.33 -3.90
CA ASN A 195 -28.73 -3.15 -3.01
C ASN A 195 -29.45 -1.99 -3.70
N LYS A 196 -30.55 -1.53 -3.11
CA LYS A 196 -31.35 -0.41 -3.64
C LYS A 196 -30.57 0.91 -3.75
N ASP A 197 -29.52 1.06 -2.94
CA ASP A 197 -28.70 2.28 -2.88
C ASP A 197 -27.48 2.25 -3.83
N GLY A 198 -27.29 1.15 -4.60
CA GLY A 198 -26.20 1.01 -5.56
C GLY A 198 -24.79 1.00 -4.94
N LEU A 199 -24.67 0.92 -3.61
CA LEU A 199 -23.41 0.96 -2.90
C LEU A 199 -22.71 -0.42 -2.93
N THR A 200 -21.49 -0.43 -3.42
CA THR A 200 -20.60 -1.62 -3.40
C THR A 200 -19.62 -1.57 -2.24
N GLY A 201 -19.28 -0.36 -1.80
CA GLY A 201 -18.35 -0.08 -0.70
C GLY A 201 -19.02 0.32 0.61
N ILE A 202 -18.24 0.83 1.56
CA ILE A 202 -18.72 1.37 2.83
C ILE A 202 -19.31 2.75 2.58
N ALA A 203 -20.58 2.96 2.94
CA ALA A 203 -21.26 4.24 2.80
C ALA A 203 -20.50 5.38 3.48
N THR A 204 -20.42 6.54 2.84
CA THR A 204 -19.79 7.73 3.40
C THR A 204 -20.76 8.53 4.29
N GLY A 205 -22.07 8.36 4.05
CA GLY A 205 -23.15 9.13 4.65
C GLY A 205 -23.39 10.47 3.95
N TYR A 206 -22.73 10.72 2.84
CA TYR A 206 -22.96 11.88 1.98
C TYR A 206 -23.49 11.42 0.63
N THR A 207 -24.74 11.69 0.36
CA THR A 207 -25.48 11.15 -0.80
C THR A 207 -24.74 11.38 -2.11
N LYS A 208 -24.35 12.61 -2.42
CA LYS A 208 -23.65 12.94 -3.65
C LYS A 208 -22.25 12.30 -3.74
N LEU A 209 -21.57 12.14 -2.61
CA LEU A 209 -20.26 11.47 -2.57
C LEU A 209 -20.44 9.98 -2.83
N ASP A 210 -21.46 9.37 -2.23
CA ASP A 210 -21.79 7.96 -2.41
C ASP A 210 -22.24 7.66 -3.86
N GLU A 211 -22.98 8.55 -4.50
CA GLU A 211 -23.35 8.44 -5.93
C GLU A 211 -22.13 8.38 -6.86
N ILE A 212 -21.10 9.19 -6.60
CA ILE A 212 -19.90 9.25 -7.45
C ILE A 212 -18.93 8.09 -7.14
N THR A 213 -18.79 7.72 -5.84
CA THR A 213 -17.76 6.77 -5.39
C THR A 213 -18.28 5.35 -5.21
N SER A 214 -19.60 5.16 -5.15
CA SER A 214 -20.26 3.93 -4.69
C SER A 214 -19.79 3.47 -3.31
N GLY A 215 -19.40 4.43 -2.43
CA GLY A 215 -18.82 4.22 -1.11
C GLY A 215 -17.31 3.91 -1.14
N TRP A 216 -16.72 3.74 0.05
CA TRP A 216 -15.29 3.41 0.19
C TRP A 216 -15.04 1.96 -0.19
N GLN A 217 -14.27 1.76 -1.27
CA GLN A 217 -13.99 0.43 -1.81
C GLN A 217 -12.88 -0.27 -1.04
N LYS A 218 -12.98 -1.59 -0.92
CA LYS A 218 -11.94 -2.43 -0.33
C LYS A 218 -10.60 -2.26 -1.05
N SER A 219 -9.51 -2.41 -0.27
CA SER A 219 -8.14 -2.30 -0.75
C SER A 219 -7.75 -0.92 -1.31
N ASP A 220 -8.62 0.11 -1.21
CA ASP A 220 -8.32 1.45 -1.69
C ASP A 220 -7.58 2.29 -0.65
N LEU A 221 -6.61 3.05 -1.15
CA LEU A 221 -5.97 4.15 -0.43
C LEU A 221 -6.63 5.46 -0.89
N VAL A 222 -7.33 6.11 0.03
CA VAL A 222 -7.99 7.39 -0.19
C VAL A 222 -7.22 8.48 0.54
N ILE A 223 -6.83 9.51 -0.18
CA ILE A 223 -6.15 10.68 0.39
C ILE A 223 -7.13 11.82 0.52
N ILE A 224 -7.29 12.34 1.74
CA ILE A 224 -8.09 13.52 2.03
C ILE A 224 -7.15 14.68 2.35
N ALA A 225 -7.00 15.62 1.43
CA ALA A 225 -6.03 16.69 1.54
C ALA A 225 -6.68 18.07 1.64
N GLY A 226 -5.96 19.00 2.24
CA GLY A 226 -6.41 20.40 2.35
C GLY A 226 -5.43 21.24 3.14
N ARG A 227 -5.56 22.56 3.02
CA ARG A 227 -4.76 23.52 3.82
C ARG A 227 -5.19 23.45 5.31
N PRO A 228 -4.34 23.92 6.25
CA PRO A 228 -4.74 24.15 7.63
C PRO A 228 -6.04 24.96 7.70
N ALA A 229 -6.86 24.71 8.71
CA ALA A 229 -8.16 25.35 8.95
C ALA A 229 -9.27 25.08 7.90
N MET A 230 -9.03 24.29 6.83
CA MET A 230 -10.08 23.87 5.89
C MET A 230 -11.04 22.85 6.48
N GLY A 231 -10.72 22.23 7.62
CA GLY A 231 -11.60 21.27 8.30
C GLY A 231 -11.35 19.81 7.91
N LYS A 232 -10.12 19.42 7.48
CA LYS A 232 -9.77 18.02 7.16
C LYS A 232 -10.16 17.05 8.28
N THR A 233 -9.64 17.29 9.49
CA THR A 233 -9.96 16.47 10.68
C THR A 233 -11.45 16.49 10.99
N SER A 234 -12.13 17.63 10.84
CA SER A 234 -13.59 17.74 11.03
C SER A 234 -14.36 16.91 10.00
N PHE A 235 -13.90 16.87 8.74
CA PHE A 235 -14.49 16.03 7.69
C PHE A 235 -14.26 14.54 7.99
N ALA A 236 -13.04 14.15 8.37
CA ALA A 236 -12.75 12.78 8.76
C ALA A 236 -13.58 12.34 9.99
N LEU A 237 -13.77 13.21 10.98
CA LEU A 237 -14.59 12.91 12.14
C LEU A 237 -16.10 12.84 11.80
N SER A 238 -16.56 13.65 10.86
CA SER A 238 -17.94 13.55 10.35
C SER A 238 -18.16 12.25 9.58
N LEU A 239 -17.18 11.82 8.77
CA LEU A 239 -17.18 10.49 8.15
C LEU A 239 -17.16 9.38 9.19
N ALA A 240 -16.28 9.48 10.21
CA ALA A 240 -16.19 8.50 11.30
C ALA A 240 -17.52 8.36 12.04
N LYS A 241 -18.20 9.49 12.34
CA LYS A 241 -19.51 9.51 12.95
C LYS A 241 -20.55 8.84 12.03
N ASN A 242 -20.64 9.23 10.77
CA ASN A 242 -21.60 8.63 9.85
C ASN A 242 -21.38 7.11 9.74
N ILE A 243 -20.14 6.67 9.52
CA ILE A 243 -19.82 5.26 9.31
C ILE A 243 -20.04 4.42 10.57
N ALA A 244 -19.56 4.88 11.72
CA ALA A 244 -19.59 4.06 12.94
C ALA A 244 -20.86 4.26 13.77
N VAL A 245 -21.43 5.48 13.82
CA VAL A 245 -22.65 5.74 14.61
C VAL A 245 -23.92 5.44 13.83
N ASP A 246 -23.97 5.89 12.56
CA ASP A 246 -25.21 5.76 11.78
C ASP A 246 -25.28 4.38 11.08
N TYR A 247 -24.17 3.89 10.49
CA TYR A 247 -24.13 2.60 9.80
C TYR A 247 -23.56 1.45 10.65
N GLN A 248 -23.10 1.70 11.89
CA GLN A 248 -22.58 0.68 12.80
C GLN A 248 -21.42 -0.14 12.22
N VAL A 249 -20.61 0.43 11.32
CA VAL A 249 -19.43 -0.21 10.75
C VAL A 249 -18.23 0.05 11.66
N PRO A 250 -17.48 -1.00 12.09
CA PRO A 250 -16.30 -0.82 12.93
C PRO A 250 -15.16 -0.11 12.19
N ILE A 251 -14.64 0.97 12.79
CA ILE A 251 -13.54 1.76 12.25
C ILE A 251 -12.40 1.92 13.27
N ALA A 252 -11.19 2.10 12.76
CA ALA A 252 -10.05 2.53 13.56
C ALA A 252 -9.61 3.94 13.13
N PHE A 253 -9.35 4.80 14.11
CA PHE A 253 -8.90 6.17 13.90
C PHE A 253 -7.55 6.38 14.59
N PHE A 254 -6.48 6.54 13.81
CA PHE A 254 -5.13 6.86 14.28
C PHE A 254 -4.93 8.37 14.24
N SER A 255 -4.87 9.00 15.41
CA SER A 255 -4.72 10.44 15.58
C SER A 255 -3.30 10.78 16.01
N LEU A 256 -2.49 11.27 15.08
CA LEU A 256 -1.08 11.62 15.34
C LEU A 256 -0.91 13.07 15.80
N GLU A 257 -1.93 13.91 15.60
CA GLU A 257 -1.92 15.34 15.94
C GLU A 257 -2.65 15.64 17.25
N MET A 258 -3.75 14.92 17.51
CA MET A 258 -4.65 15.18 18.63
C MET A 258 -4.69 13.98 19.58
N ASN A 259 -4.75 14.26 20.89
CA ASN A 259 -4.98 13.23 21.87
C ASN A 259 -6.44 12.69 21.84
N ASN A 260 -6.66 11.51 22.42
CA ASN A 260 -7.96 10.83 22.44
C ASN A 260 -9.10 11.70 23.00
N VAL A 261 -8.85 12.46 24.08
CA VAL A 261 -9.89 13.32 24.71
C VAL A 261 -10.30 14.45 23.78
N GLN A 262 -9.34 15.11 23.13
CA GLN A 262 -9.62 16.18 22.17
C GLN A 262 -10.42 15.67 20.97
N LEU A 263 -10.10 14.50 20.46
CA LEU A 263 -10.78 13.86 19.36
C LEU A 263 -12.23 13.50 19.76
N VAL A 264 -12.41 12.89 20.93
CA VAL A 264 -13.74 12.54 21.46
C VAL A 264 -14.57 13.78 21.71
N ASN A 265 -14.00 14.87 22.24
CA ASN A 265 -14.73 16.14 22.43
C ASN A 265 -15.23 16.71 21.09
N ARG A 266 -14.45 16.59 20.01
CA ARG A 266 -14.91 16.98 18.67
C ARG A 266 -16.02 16.06 18.14
N LEU A 267 -15.91 14.74 18.38
CA LEU A 267 -16.99 13.80 18.04
C LEU A 267 -18.26 14.09 18.81
N ILE A 268 -18.17 14.43 20.10
CA ILE A 268 -19.31 14.84 20.92
C ILE A 268 -19.93 16.13 20.35
N SER A 269 -19.10 17.15 20.06
CA SER A 269 -19.57 18.40 19.45
C SER A 269 -20.34 18.14 18.13
N ASN A 270 -19.78 17.29 17.29
CA ASN A 270 -20.36 16.90 16.00
C ASN A 270 -21.70 16.14 16.16
N THR A 271 -21.72 15.14 17.06
CA THR A 271 -22.85 14.22 17.21
C THR A 271 -24.00 14.85 18.02
N CYS A 272 -23.67 15.63 19.07
CA CYS A 272 -24.64 16.21 19.96
C CYS A 272 -25.08 17.63 19.56
N GLU A 273 -24.45 18.22 18.54
CA GLU A 273 -24.70 19.60 18.10
C GLU A 273 -24.55 20.62 19.23
N VAL A 274 -23.46 20.48 19.98
CA VAL A 274 -23.09 21.41 21.06
C VAL A 274 -21.77 22.08 20.66
N ALA A 275 -21.72 23.39 20.81
CA ALA A 275 -20.53 24.17 20.46
C ALA A 275 -19.28 23.65 21.23
N GLY A 276 -18.18 23.40 20.53
CA GLY A 276 -16.96 22.88 21.13
C GLY A 276 -16.39 23.76 22.25
N SER A 277 -16.56 25.10 22.18
CA SER A 277 -16.19 26.03 23.22
C SER A 277 -17.00 25.83 24.53
N LYS A 278 -18.27 25.47 24.41
CA LYS A 278 -19.13 25.17 25.56
C LYS A 278 -18.78 23.84 26.23
N ILE A 279 -18.40 22.83 25.41
CA ILE A 279 -17.93 21.54 25.93
C ILE A 279 -16.66 21.75 26.74
N LEU A 280 -15.70 22.55 26.22
CA LEU A 280 -14.44 22.83 26.91
C LEU A 280 -14.63 23.66 28.19
N SER A 281 -15.56 24.62 28.19
CA SER A 281 -15.86 25.48 29.37
C SER A 281 -16.81 24.85 30.37
N GLY A 282 -17.50 23.77 30.00
CA GLY A 282 -18.56 23.15 30.82
C GLY A 282 -19.82 24.00 30.92
N GLN A 283 -19.96 25.09 30.14
CA GLN A 283 -21.10 26.02 30.20
C GLN A 283 -22.19 25.61 29.22
N LEU A 284 -22.91 24.56 29.55
CA LEU A 284 -24.02 24.03 28.76
C LEU A 284 -25.37 24.50 29.34
N THR A 285 -26.30 24.83 28.45
CA THR A 285 -27.70 25.08 28.83
C THR A 285 -28.40 23.76 29.17
N PRO A 286 -29.55 23.81 29.93
CA PRO A 286 -30.32 22.59 30.22
C PRO A 286 -30.69 21.81 28.95
N ASP A 287 -31.10 22.48 27.88
CA ASP A 287 -31.48 21.87 26.61
C ASP A 287 -30.28 21.22 25.91
N GLU A 288 -29.08 21.81 26.05
CA GLU A 288 -27.85 21.25 25.54
C GLU A 288 -27.40 20.00 26.32
N TRP A 289 -27.63 19.99 27.63
CA TRP A 289 -27.41 18.82 28.47
C TRP A 289 -28.36 17.67 28.10
N GLU A 290 -29.63 17.93 27.83
CA GLU A 290 -30.60 16.93 27.38
C GLU A 290 -30.19 16.35 26.01
N ARG A 291 -29.81 17.19 25.04
CA ARG A 291 -29.32 16.75 23.74
C ARG A 291 -28.04 15.90 23.85
N LEU A 292 -27.14 16.31 24.76
CA LEU A 292 -25.90 15.58 25.00
C LEU A 292 -26.19 14.19 25.57
N ASP A 293 -27.04 14.07 26.61
CA ASP A 293 -27.39 12.77 27.22
C ASP A 293 -28.04 11.82 26.20
N LYS A 294 -28.96 12.34 25.39
CA LYS A 294 -29.70 11.57 24.38
C LYS A 294 -28.74 11.03 23.29
N ASN A 295 -27.81 11.86 22.76
CA ASN A 295 -26.96 11.49 21.64
C ASN A 295 -25.66 10.82 22.08
N LEU A 296 -25.21 11.07 23.32
CA LEU A 296 -24.02 10.43 23.88
C LEU A 296 -24.15 8.90 23.95
N ARG A 297 -25.36 8.41 24.20
CA ARG A 297 -25.65 6.96 24.21
C ARG A 297 -25.38 6.31 22.86
N LYS A 298 -25.64 7.01 21.73
CA LYS A 298 -25.34 6.51 20.39
C LYS A 298 -23.83 6.45 20.14
N LEU A 299 -23.11 7.46 20.62
CA LEU A 299 -21.65 7.51 20.48
C LEU A 299 -20.96 6.48 21.39
N THR A 300 -21.44 6.26 22.62
CA THR A 300 -20.87 5.28 23.56
C THR A 300 -20.94 3.84 23.03
N GLY A 301 -21.95 3.51 22.25
CA GLY A 301 -22.11 2.20 21.61
C GLY A 301 -21.45 2.07 20.23
N ALA A 302 -20.90 3.16 19.69
CA ALA A 302 -20.35 3.14 18.35
C ALA A 302 -19.00 2.38 18.30
N PRO A 303 -18.78 1.52 17.28
CA PRO A 303 -17.55 0.73 17.16
C PRO A 303 -16.40 1.56 16.57
N ILE A 304 -15.96 2.60 17.30
CA ILE A 304 -14.82 3.45 16.96
C ILE A 304 -13.64 3.10 17.87
N TYR A 305 -12.54 2.68 17.30
CA TYR A 305 -11.28 2.38 18.00
C TYR A 305 -10.28 3.49 17.73
N VAL A 306 -9.86 4.21 18.77
CA VAL A 306 -8.97 5.36 18.66
C VAL A 306 -7.60 5.03 19.21
N ASP A 307 -6.57 5.48 18.52
CA ASP A 307 -5.16 5.40 18.92
C ASP A 307 -4.50 6.76 18.73
N ASP A 308 -3.93 7.33 19.80
CA ASP A 308 -3.26 8.65 19.79
C ASP A 308 -1.75 8.54 19.99
N THR A 309 -1.16 7.42 19.61
CA THR A 309 0.29 7.23 19.64
C THR A 309 0.98 8.27 18.78
N ALA A 310 1.74 9.16 19.41
CA ALA A 310 2.55 10.14 18.71
C ALA A 310 3.69 9.44 17.94
N SER A 311 4.05 9.96 16.77
CA SER A 311 5.16 9.45 15.95
C SER A 311 5.02 7.97 15.55
N LEU A 312 3.81 7.54 15.22
CA LEU A 312 3.50 6.18 14.82
C LEU A 312 4.31 5.73 13.60
N SER A 313 5.06 4.64 13.72
CA SER A 313 5.77 4.05 12.60
C SER A 313 4.83 3.23 11.71
N VAL A 314 5.21 3.07 10.42
CA VAL A 314 4.44 2.23 9.48
C VAL A 314 4.32 0.79 9.99
N PHE A 315 5.34 0.27 10.65
CA PHE A 315 5.38 -1.10 11.20
C PHE A 315 4.44 -1.27 12.39
N GLU A 316 4.46 -0.30 13.30
CA GLU A 316 3.55 -0.28 14.44
C GLU A 316 2.09 -0.15 13.99
N LEU A 317 1.81 0.76 13.04
CA LEU A 317 0.50 0.86 12.42
C LEU A 317 0.03 -0.48 11.84
N ARG A 318 0.90 -1.16 11.08
CA ARG A 318 0.59 -2.45 10.46
C ARG A 318 0.23 -3.50 11.49
N THR A 319 1.00 -3.57 12.58
CA THR A 319 0.79 -4.52 13.68
C THR A 319 -0.54 -4.24 14.40
N LYS A 320 -0.79 -2.97 14.75
CA LYS A 320 -2.05 -2.54 15.39
C LYS A 320 -3.26 -2.76 14.47
N ALA A 321 -3.14 -2.41 13.19
CA ALA A 321 -4.19 -2.59 12.20
C ALA A 321 -4.57 -4.06 12.02
N ARG A 322 -3.59 -4.97 11.85
CA ARG A 322 -3.85 -6.41 11.77
C ARG A 322 -4.60 -6.94 12.99
N ARG A 323 -4.19 -6.51 14.19
CA ARG A 323 -4.84 -6.89 15.44
C ARG A 323 -6.28 -6.37 15.47
N LEU A 324 -6.52 -5.09 15.15
CA LEU A 324 -7.85 -4.48 15.17
C LEU A 324 -8.79 -5.13 14.13
N VAL A 325 -8.31 -5.43 12.93
CA VAL A 325 -9.11 -6.14 11.91
C VAL A 325 -9.48 -7.54 12.39
N ARG A 326 -8.52 -8.30 12.95
CA ARG A 326 -8.75 -9.68 13.38
C ARG A 326 -9.62 -9.76 14.64
N GLU A 327 -9.36 -8.91 15.66
CA GLU A 327 -10.01 -9.04 16.98
C GLU A 327 -11.30 -8.21 17.08
N LYS A 328 -11.38 -7.07 16.40
CA LYS A 328 -12.50 -6.12 16.47
C LYS A 328 -13.31 -6.03 15.19
N GLY A 329 -12.90 -6.72 14.13
CA GLY A 329 -13.59 -6.73 12.86
C GLY A 329 -13.59 -5.37 12.15
N VAL A 330 -12.58 -4.52 12.40
CA VAL A 330 -12.43 -3.21 11.76
C VAL A 330 -12.51 -3.33 10.24
N LYS A 331 -13.31 -2.47 9.62
CA LYS A 331 -13.55 -2.45 8.17
C LYS A 331 -12.98 -1.24 7.45
N LEU A 332 -12.55 -0.21 8.19
CA LEU A 332 -11.98 1.01 7.64
C LEU A 332 -10.99 1.60 8.64
N ILE A 333 -9.87 2.09 8.12
CA ILE A 333 -8.83 2.78 8.91
C ILE A 333 -8.75 4.23 8.47
N MET A 334 -8.70 5.15 9.44
CA MET A 334 -8.43 6.57 9.24
C MET A 334 -7.12 6.98 9.91
N ILE A 335 -6.34 7.85 9.27
CA ILE A 335 -5.03 8.31 9.77
C ILE A 335 -4.96 9.84 9.66
N ASP A 336 -4.80 10.55 10.78
CA ASP A 336 -4.68 12.00 10.85
C ASP A 336 -3.35 12.42 11.51
N TYR A 337 -2.35 12.85 10.74
CA TYR A 337 -2.18 12.91 9.29
C TYR A 337 -0.85 12.27 8.85
N LEU A 338 -0.76 11.90 7.59
CA LEU A 338 0.30 11.09 7.01
C LEU A 338 1.72 11.66 7.23
N GLN A 339 1.89 12.97 7.17
CA GLN A 339 3.19 13.62 7.36
C GLN A 339 3.71 13.58 8.80
N LEU A 340 2.94 13.13 9.79
CA LEU A 340 3.45 12.88 11.15
C LEU A 340 3.91 11.43 11.35
N MET A 341 3.66 10.56 10.38
CA MET A 341 4.18 9.20 10.41
C MET A 341 5.68 9.17 10.16
N ASN A 342 6.32 8.15 10.69
CA ASN A 342 7.73 7.86 10.51
C ASN A 342 7.90 6.50 9.81
N ALA A 343 8.92 6.41 8.95
CA ALA A 343 9.40 5.13 8.42
C ALA A 343 10.73 4.78 9.10
N ASN A 344 10.73 4.81 10.44
CA ASN A 344 11.92 4.53 11.26
C ASN A 344 12.52 3.15 10.93
N GLY A 345 13.83 3.03 11.04
CA GLY A 345 14.58 1.83 10.67
C GLY A 345 15.09 1.81 9.23
N MET A 346 14.67 2.76 8.38
CA MET A 346 15.19 2.95 7.03
C MET A 346 15.94 4.28 6.92
N LYS A 347 17.00 4.32 6.10
CA LYS A 347 17.75 5.56 5.82
C LYS A 347 17.18 6.19 4.56
N PHE A 348 16.72 7.44 4.66
CA PHE A 348 16.19 8.22 3.54
C PHE A 348 17.10 9.40 3.21
N GLY A 349 17.23 9.70 1.93
CA GLY A 349 17.96 10.89 1.46
C GLY A 349 17.15 12.18 1.61
N SER A 350 15.82 12.08 1.68
CA SER A 350 14.92 13.22 1.78
C SER A 350 13.59 12.86 2.44
N ARG A 351 12.90 13.87 2.98
CA ARG A 351 11.54 13.70 3.54
C ARG A 351 10.54 13.23 2.47
N GLN A 352 10.74 13.62 1.22
CA GLN A 352 9.89 13.17 0.10
C GLN A 352 9.98 11.67 -0.14
N GLU A 353 11.19 11.10 -0.05
CA GLU A 353 11.42 9.67 -0.18
C GLU A 353 10.77 8.89 0.96
N GLU A 354 10.86 9.39 2.19
CA GLU A 354 10.22 8.81 3.36
C GLU A 354 8.69 8.79 3.20
N VAL A 355 8.07 9.93 2.84
CA VAL A 355 6.63 10.04 2.59
C VAL A 355 6.18 9.13 1.45
N SER A 356 7.00 8.99 0.41
CA SER A 356 6.73 8.05 -0.70
C SER A 356 6.70 6.60 -0.23
N THR A 357 7.63 6.24 0.66
CA THR A 357 7.70 4.89 1.24
C THR A 357 6.49 4.63 2.15
N ILE A 358 6.10 5.62 2.96
CA ILE A 358 4.91 5.54 3.81
C ILE A 358 3.65 5.32 2.94
N SER A 359 3.45 6.14 1.91
CA SER A 359 2.30 6.04 0.99
C SER A 359 2.19 4.66 0.35
N ARG A 360 3.30 4.16 -0.21
CA ARG A 360 3.35 2.81 -0.81
C ARG A 360 3.05 1.72 0.21
N SER A 361 3.55 1.87 1.43
CA SER A 361 3.31 0.92 2.52
C SER A 361 1.84 0.91 2.96
N LEU A 362 1.19 2.08 3.03
CA LEU A 362 -0.24 2.19 3.31
C LEU A 362 -1.09 1.55 2.21
N LYS A 363 -0.74 1.74 0.93
CA LYS A 363 -1.41 1.05 -0.17
C LYS A 363 -1.22 -0.47 -0.10
N GLY A 364 -0.01 -0.93 0.26
CA GLY A 364 0.27 -2.34 0.53
C GLY A 364 -0.58 -2.89 1.66
N LEU A 365 -0.70 -2.14 2.76
CA LEU A 365 -1.51 -2.51 3.93
C LEU A 365 -3.02 -2.58 3.61
N ALA A 366 -3.54 -1.62 2.83
CA ALA A 366 -4.94 -1.64 2.38
C ALA A 366 -5.26 -2.91 1.57
N LYS A 367 -4.36 -3.31 0.67
CA LYS A 367 -4.47 -4.56 -0.10
C LYS A 367 -4.37 -5.80 0.79
N GLU A 368 -3.42 -5.81 1.73
CA GLU A 368 -3.19 -6.94 2.64
C GLU A 368 -4.39 -7.22 3.53
N LEU A 369 -5.01 -6.16 4.08
CA LEU A 369 -6.13 -6.28 4.99
C LEU A 369 -7.49 -6.34 4.28
N ASP A 370 -7.52 -6.09 2.96
CA ASP A 370 -8.73 -5.98 2.12
C ASP A 370 -9.76 -4.98 2.68
N ILE A 371 -9.27 -3.83 3.17
CA ILE A 371 -10.10 -2.73 3.70
C ILE A 371 -9.61 -1.38 3.16
N PRO A 372 -10.49 -0.36 3.04
CA PRO A 372 -10.09 1.00 2.71
C PRO A 372 -9.27 1.64 3.83
N ILE A 373 -8.25 2.42 3.42
CA ILE A 373 -7.48 3.30 4.30
C ILE A 373 -7.66 4.74 3.84
N LEU A 374 -8.19 5.59 4.73
CA LEU A 374 -8.32 7.02 4.52
C LEU A 374 -7.18 7.73 5.25
N ALA A 375 -6.28 8.36 4.52
CA ALA A 375 -5.16 9.09 5.09
C ALA A 375 -5.29 10.59 4.83
N LEU A 376 -5.23 11.39 5.89
CA LEU A 376 -5.24 12.84 5.78
C LEU A 376 -3.87 13.33 5.36
N SER A 377 -3.84 14.38 4.53
CA SER A 377 -2.62 15.00 4.05
C SER A 377 -2.72 16.53 4.07
N GLN A 378 -1.62 17.19 4.36
CA GLN A 378 -1.53 18.64 4.29
C GLN A 378 -1.04 19.07 2.91
N LEU A 379 -1.67 20.11 2.34
CA LEU A 379 -1.26 20.70 1.06
C LEU A 379 -0.11 21.71 1.22
N SER A 380 0.68 21.84 0.16
CA SER A 380 1.73 22.86 0.03
C SER A 380 1.19 24.29 0.25
N ARG A 381 2.04 25.19 0.75
CA ARG A 381 1.70 26.61 0.94
C ARG A 381 1.51 27.37 -0.37
N ASN A 382 1.92 26.79 -1.50
CA ASN A 382 1.85 27.43 -2.82
C ASN A 382 0.42 27.78 -3.24
N VAL A 383 -0.60 27.09 -2.74
CA VAL A 383 -2.02 27.39 -2.98
C VAL A 383 -2.37 28.80 -2.50
N GLU A 384 -1.78 29.25 -1.37
CA GLU A 384 -2.11 30.56 -0.79
C GLU A 384 -1.55 31.75 -1.58
N GLY A 385 -0.50 31.52 -2.37
CA GLY A 385 0.11 32.53 -3.24
C GLY A 385 -0.63 32.78 -4.55
N ARG A 386 -1.60 31.93 -4.92
CA ARG A 386 -2.35 32.11 -6.17
C ARG A 386 -3.45 33.14 -6.01
N GLU A 387 -3.75 33.89 -7.10
CA GLU A 387 -4.79 34.92 -7.12
C GLU A 387 -6.07 34.39 -7.79
N GLY A 388 -7.21 34.98 -7.44
CA GLY A 388 -8.53 34.68 -8.00
C GLY A 388 -9.22 33.46 -7.40
N LEU A 389 -10.48 33.27 -7.77
CA LEU A 389 -11.36 32.17 -7.33
C LEU A 389 -10.77 30.80 -7.67
N GLU A 390 -10.45 30.61 -8.95
CA GLU A 390 -9.86 29.37 -9.45
C GLU A 390 -8.44 29.15 -8.91
N GLY A 391 -7.69 30.22 -8.66
CA GLY A 391 -6.32 30.12 -8.12
C GLY A 391 -6.26 29.53 -6.71
N LYS A 392 -7.27 29.79 -5.87
CA LYS A 392 -7.35 29.26 -4.51
C LYS A 392 -7.87 27.82 -4.45
N ARG A 393 -8.42 27.31 -5.54
CA ARG A 393 -8.88 25.92 -5.63
C ARG A 393 -7.68 24.98 -5.66
N PRO A 394 -7.63 23.95 -4.80
CA PRO A 394 -6.53 23.00 -4.77
C PRO A 394 -6.54 22.09 -5.99
N VAL A 395 -5.34 21.72 -6.46
CA VAL A 395 -5.11 20.82 -7.58
C VAL A 395 -4.10 19.73 -7.19
N LEU A 396 -4.03 18.63 -7.94
CA LEU A 396 -3.14 17.49 -7.63
C LEU A 396 -1.68 17.90 -7.47
N SER A 397 -1.21 18.89 -8.23
CA SER A 397 0.17 19.40 -8.08
C SER A 397 0.46 20.06 -6.73
N ASP A 398 -0.55 20.36 -5.90
CA ASP A 398 -0.38 20.93 -4.56
C ASP A 398 0.00 19.86 -3.52
N LEU A 399 -0.11 18.59 -3.88
CA LEU A 399 0.48 17.45 -3.16
C LEU A 399 2.00 17.30 -3.41
N ARG A 400 2.67 18.29 -4.00
CA ARG A 400 4.01 18.26 -4.61
C ARG A 400 5.18 17.83 -3.71
N GLU A 401 5.09 17.96 -2.40
CA GLU A 401 6.07 17.35 -1.51
C GLU A 401 5.93 15.82 -1.43
N SER A 402 4.96 15.27 -2.18
CA SER A 402 4.51 13.89 -2.10
C SER A 402 3.96 13.40 -3.46
N GLY A 403 4.66 13.63 -4.57
CA GLY A 403 4.22 13.15 -5.89
C GLY A 403 3.92 11.64 -5.93
N ALA A 404 4.55 10.88 -5.05
CA ALA A 404 4.26 9.46 -4.89
C ALA A 404 2.89 9.21 -4.23
N ILE A 405 2.43 10.08 -3.31
CA ILE A 405 1.08 9.95 -2.71
C ILE A 405 0.03 10.02 -3.82
N GLU A 406 0.19 10.95 -4.76
CA GLU A 406 -0.71 11.04 -5.90
C GLU A 406 -0.71 9.75 -6.73
N GLN A 407 0.46 9.17 -7.00
CA GLN A 407 0.57 7.95 -7.81
C GLN A 407 -0.02 6.72 -7.11
N ASP A 408 0.26 6.54 -5.82
CA ASP A 408 -0.16 5.37 -5.04
C ASP A 408 -1.66 5.40 -4.69
N ALA A 409 -2.24 6.59 -4.47
CA ALA A 409 -3.64 6.76 -4.13
C ALA A 409 -4.60 6.30 -5.23
N ASP A 410 -5.66 5.62 -4.86
CA ASP A 410 -6.77 5.27 -5.76
C ASP A 410 -7.74 6.44 -5.91
N MET A 411 -7.89 7.21 -4.83
CA MET A 411 -8.73 8.41 -4.82
C MET A 411 -8.05 9.55 -4.05
N VAL A 412 -8.18 10.76 -4.56
CA VAL A 412 -7.70 11.98 -3.90
C VAL A 412 -8.86 12.96 -3.80
N LEU A 413 -9.16 13.35 -2.56
CA LEU A 413 -10.18 14.32 -2.21
C LEU A 413 -9.51 15.58 -1.65
N PHE A 414 -9.97 16.74 -2.09
CA PHE A 414 -9.60 18.00 -1.45
C PHE A 414 -10.76 18.57 -0.66
N VAL A 415 -10.48 18.99 0.56
CA VAL A 415 -11.42 19.77 1.38
C VAL A 415 -11.11 21.24 1.15
N HIS A 416 -12.06 21.94 0.52
CA HIS A 416 -11.95 23.35 0.19
C HIS A 416 -13.14 24.13 0.75
N ARG A 417 -12.86 25.28 1.39
CA ARG A 417 -13.86 26.19 1.92
C ARG A 417 -13.65 27.56 1.35
N PRO A 418 -14.45 27.96 0.34
CA PRO A 418 -14.33 29.26 -0.32
C PRO A 418 -14.46 30.44 0.66
N GLU A 419 -15.39 30.34 1.62
CA GLU A 419 -15.60 31.36 2.67
C GLU A 419 -14.31 31.70 3.45
N TYR A 420 -13.43 30.75 3.70
CA TYR A 420 -12.14 30.97 4.37
C TYR A 420 -11.24 31.96 3.62
N TYR A 421 -11.39 32.01 2.29
CA TYR A 421 -10.68 32.95 1.40
C TYR A 421 -11.50 34.19 1.07
N HIS A 422 -12.59 34.45 1.84
CA HIS A 422 -13.52 35.56 1.62
C HIS A 422 -14.22 35.50 0.24
N ILE A 423 -14.38 34.30 -0.29
CA ILE A 423 -15.12 34.02 -1.49
C ILE A 423 -16.54 33.59 -1.09
N TYR A 424 -17.50 34.45 -1.30
CA TYR A 424 -18.88 34.26 -0.83
C TYR A 424 -19.86 33.88 -1.91
N GLU A 425 -19.50 34.03 -3.16
CA GLU A 425 -20.33 33.69 -4.31
C GLU A 425 -19.52 32.91 -5.34
N ASP A 426 -20.17 31.98 -6.04
CA ASP A 426 -19.61 31.28 -7.18
C ASP A 426 -19.78 32.09 -8.48
N GLU A 427 -19.36 31.53 -9.65
CA GLU A 427 -19.53 32.16 -10.97
C GLU A 427 -21.01 32.36 -11.35
N HIS A 428 -21.91 31.59 -10.76
CA HIS A 428 -23.35 31.66 -10.97
C HIS A 428 -24.08 32.54 -9.93
N LYS A 429 -23.33 33.25 -9.06
CA LYS A 429 -23.84 34.09 -7.95
C LYS A 429 -24.58 33.29 -6.85
N ASN A 430 -24.29 32.03 -6.69
CA ASN A 430 -24.79 31.24 -5.58
C ASN A 430 -24.02 31.57 -4.31
N ASP A 431 -24.71 31.66 -3.15
CA ASP A 431 -24.08 31.93 -1.87
C ASP A 431 -23.29 30.70 -1.38
N LEU A 432 -21.99 30.88 -1.15
CA LEU A 432 -21.07 29.85 -0.68
C LEU A 432 -20.78 29.93 0.83
N ARG A 433 -21.45 30.80 1.57
CA ARG A 433 -21.25 30.91 3.02
C ARG A 433 -21.71 29.67 3.75
N GLY A 434 -20.87 29.18 4.66
CA GLY A 434 -21.14 27.93 5.37
C GLY A 434 -21.06 26.67 4.49
N MET A 435 -20.61 26.83 3.24
CA MET A 435 -20.44 25.71 2.32
C MET A 435 -18.99 25.24 2.25
N ALA A 436 -18.83 23.96 2.01
CA ALA A 436 -17.54 23.32 1.76
C ALA A 436 -17.63 22.45 0.51
N GLN A 437 -16.59 22.51 -0.31
CA GLN A 437 -16.46 21.70 -1.51
C GLN A 437 -15.53 20.52 -1.21
N ILE A 438 -16.00 19.31 -1.47
CA ILE A 438 -15.20 18.10 -1.49
C ILE A 438 -14.89 17.81 -2.96
N ILE A 439 -13.67 18.11 -3.36
CA ILE A 439 -13.21 18.00 -4.74
C ILE A 439 -12.61 16.62 -4.95
N ILE A 440 -13.22 15.77 -5.76
CA ILE A 440 -12.68 14.47 -6.17
C ILE A 440 -11.71 14.73 -7.32
N ALA A 441 -10.45 14.98 -7.01
CA ALA A 441 -9.44 15.35 -8.00
C ALA A 441 -8.83 14.14 -8.72
N LYS A 442 -8.88 12.95 -8.11
CA LYS A 442 -8.46 11.69 -8.70
C LYS A 442 -9.40 10.58 -8.25
N HIS A 443 -9.84 9.75 -9.19
CA HIS A 443 -10.61 8.55 -8.91
C HIS A 443 -10.26 7.48 -9.95
N ARG A 444 -9.55 6.42 -9.56
CA ARG A 444 -9.12 5.35 -10.49
C ARG A 444 -10.27 4.53 -11.05
N LYS A 445 -11.35 4.39 -10.28
CA LYS A 445 -12.49 3.50 -10.58
C LYS A 445 -13.73 4.25 -11.07
N GLY A 446 -13.71 5.58 -11.09
CA GLY A 446 -14.89 6.38 -11.41
C GLY A 446 -14.59 7.79 -11.89
N ALA A 447 -15.62 8.61 -11.90
CA ALA A 447 -15.55 10.00 -12.30
C ALA A 447 -14.89 10.90 -11.26
N THR A 448 -14.33 12.02 -11.70
CA THR A 448 -13.94 13.15 -10.85
C THR A 448 -15.07 14.17 -10.81
N GLY A 449 -15.13 14.98 -9.78
CA GLY A 449 -16.19 16.00 -9.65
C GLY A 449 -16.17 16.69 -8.31
N ASP A 450 -17.12 17.58 -8.10
CA ASP A 450 -17.24 18.34 -6.88
C ASP A 450 -18.51 17.96 -6.13
N VAL A 451 -18.36 17.77 -4.83
CA VAL A 451 -19.47 17.53 -3.92
C VAL A 451 -19.60 18.72 -2.98
N LEU A 452 -20.73 19.38 -3.01
CA LEU A 452 -21.01 20.48 -2.12
C LEU A 452 -21.64 19.96 -0.82
N LEU A 453 -21.08 20.36 0.33
CA LEU A 453 -21.57 20.02 1.66
C LEU A 453 -21.75 21.29 2.49
N THR A 454 -22.66 21.25 3.46
CA THR A 454 -22.80 22.31 4.46
C THR A 454 -21.78 22.10 5.56
N PHE A 455 -21.02 23.13 5.92
CA PHE A 455 -20.09 23.13 7.04
C PHE A 455 -20.59 24.01 8.18
N LYS A 456 -20.85 23.42 9.35
CA LYS A 456 -21.21 24.14 10.59
C LYS A 456 -19.99 24.24 11.50
N GLY A 457 -19.32 25.40 11.47
CA GLY A 457 -18.06 25.62 12.21
C GLY A 457 -18.19 25.45 13.72
N GLU A 458 -19.34 25.86 14.31
CA GLU A 458 -19.60 25.74 15.76
C GLU A 458 -19.55 24.29 16.25
N PHE A 459 -20.03 23.34 15.42
CA PHE A 459 -20.11 21.92 15.73
C PHE A 459 -18.99 21.12 15.01
N THR A 460 -18.12 21.80 14.26
CA THR A 460 -17.08 21.18 13.43
C THR A 460 -17.64 20.03 12.55
N SER A 461 -18.87 20.18 12.04
CA SER A 461 -19.60 19.13 11.32
C SER A 461 -19.82 19.46 9.85
N PHE A 462 -19.67 18.43 9.01
CA PHE A 462 -20.08 18.44 7.61
C PHE A 462 -21.42 17.70 7.47
N ARG A 463 -22.31 18.20 6.61
CA ARG A 463 -23.64 17.64 6.37
C ARG A 463 -24.02 17.71 4.91
N ASN A 464 -24.94 16.83 4.50
CA ASN A 464 -25.61 17.01 3.22
C ASN A 464 -26.32 18.37 3.19
N PRO A 465 -26.31 19.09 2.08
CA PRO A 465 -27.11 20.31 1.91
C PRO A 465 -28.60 19.97 2.09
N ASP A 466 -29.37 20.94 2.60
CA ASP A 466 -30.82 20.79 2.68
C ASP A 466 -31.44 20.64 1.28
N GLU A 467 -32.55 19.92 1.12
CA GLU A 467 -33.18 19.62 -0.20
C GLU A 467 -33.51 20.87 -1.02
N SER A 468 -33.76 22.02 -0.36
CA SER A 468 -33.94 23.29 -1.02
C SER A 468 -32.72 23.81 -1.80
N TYR A 469 -31.54 23.33 -1.44
CA TYR A 469 -30.28 23.67 -2.10
C TYR A 469 -30.00 22.82 -3.36
N HIS A 470 -30.50 21.58 -3.41
CA HIS A 470 -30.32 20.69 -4.54
C HIS A 470 -31.05 21.19 -5.81
N SER A 471 -32.18 21.89 -5.68
CA SER A 471 -32.93 22.38 -6.85
C SER A 471 -32.27 23.53 -7.61
N MET A 472 -31.27 24.20 -7.00
CA MET A 472 -30.54 25.33 -7.63
C MET A 472 -29.18 24.95 -8.23
N HIS A 473 -28.62 23.77 -7.90
CA HIS A 473 -27.21 23.42 -8.16
C HIS A 473 -26.99 22.17 -9.01
N ASP A 474 -28.01 21.61 -9.64
CA ASP A 474 -27.91 20.36 -10.41
C ASP A 474 -27.23 20.50 -11.78
N GLY A 475 -26.35 21.49 -11.92
CA GLY A 475 -25.56 21.78 -13.13
C GLY A 475 -24.07 21.44 -13.06
N GLY A 476 -23.63 20.69 -12.03
CA GLY A 476 -22.22 20.28 -11.92
C GLY A 476 -21.85 19.31 -13.04
N GLU A 477 -20.98 19.70 -13.96
CA GLU A 477 -20.41 18.81 -14.99
C GLU A 477 -19.62 17.70 -14.32
N ILE A 478 -20.10 16.46 -14.44
CA ILE A 478 -19.31 15.27 -14.13
C ILE A 478 -18.29 15.09 -15.25
N ILE A 479 -17.05 15.46 -15.00
CA ILE A 479 -15.98 15.29 -15.98
C ILE A 479 -15.47 13.84 -15.88
N GLY A 480 -15.69 13.05 -16.92
CA GLY A 480 -15.18 11.68 -17.02
C GLY A 480 -13.66 11.62 -16.85
N SER A 481 -13.16 10.59 -16.18
CA SER A 481 -11.73 10.40 -15.96
C SER A 481 -10.95 10.38 -17.27
N ARG A 482 -9.97 11.25 -17.45
CA ARG A 482 -9.10 11.32 -18.63
C ARG A 482 -8.28 10.04 -18.89
N MET A 483 -8.25 9.10 -17.97
CA MET A 483 -7.60 7.79 -18.17
C MET A 483 -8.42 6.84 -19.05
N ASN A 484 -9.72 7.08 -19.25
CA ASN A 484 -10.59 6.30 -20.16
C ASN A 484 -10.96 7.07 -21.44
N GLY A 485 -10.23 8.12 -21.79
CA GLY A 485 -10.50 8.95 -22.98
C GLY A 485 -10.10 8.28 -24.29
N GLY A 486 -10.85 7.28 -24.70
CA GLY A 486 -11.06 6.98 -26.10
C GLY A 486 -12.29 7.77 -26.55
N GLU A 487 -12.18 8.56 -27.64
CA GLU A 487 -13.29 9.27 -28.25
C GLU A 487 -14.45 8.30 -28.50
N SER A 488 -15.50 8.37 -27.68
CA SER A 488 -16.76 7.67 -27.95
C SER A 488 -17.68 8.64 -28.68
N ASN A 489 -17.70 8.55 -30.00
CA ASN A 489 -18.86 8.97 -30.75
C ASN A 489 -20.10 8.22 -30.22
N PRO A 490 -21.27 8.87 -30.08
CA PRO A 490 -22.48 8.18 -29.68
C PRO A 490 -22.81 7.11 -30.72
N PRO A 491 -23.23 5.91 -30.34
CA PRO A 491 -23.57 4.88 -31.29
C PRO A 491 -24.82 5.31 -32.05
N GLU A 492 -24.70 5.38 -33.37
CA GLU A 492 -25.85 5.47 -34.27
C GLU A 492 -26.78 4.31 -34.01
N SER A 493 -28.04 4.61 -33.77
CA SER A 493 -29.10 3.63 -33.57
C SER A 493 -29.33 2.86 -34.87
N TYR A 494 -28.87 1.61 -34.94
CA TYR A 494 -29.26 0.69 -36.02
C TYR A 494 -30.63 0.11 -35.72
N PRO A 495 -31.57 0.08 -36.68
CA PRO A 495 -32.86 -0.58 -36.51
C PRO A 495 -32.66 -2.08 -36.48
N LEU A 496 -33.25 -2.73 -35.49
CA LEU A 496 -33.40 -4.18 -35.40
C LEU A 496 -34.12 -4.71 -36.66
N SER A 497 -33.42 -5.45 -37.54
CA SER A 497 -34.02 -6.22 -38.57
C SER A 497 -34.30 -7.64 -38.06
N ASP A 498 -35.57 -8.01 -38.03
CA ASP A 498 -36.05 -9.37 -37.83
C ASP A 498 -35.52 -10.27 -38.95
N ALA A 499 -34.60 -11.18 -38.65
CA ALA A 499 -34.27 -12.29 -39.50
C ALA A 499 -34.07 -13.57 -38.65
N PRO A 500 -34.68 -14.71 -39.01
CA PRO A 500 -34.62 -15.91 -38.18
C PRO A 500 -33.27 -16.61 -38.27
N PHE A 501 -32.79 -17.11 -37.13
CA PHE A 501 -31.63 -17.97 -37.01
C PHE A 501 -31.79 -19.25 -37.82
N GLN A 502 -30.91 -19.49 -38.80
CA GLN A 502 -30.68 -20.79 -39.40
C GLN A 502 -29.51 -21.47 -38.68
N GLU A 503 -29.79 -22.64 -38.09
CA GLU A 503 -28.78 -23.56 -37.55
C GLU A 503 -27.97 -24.14 -38.72
N THR A 504 -26.68 -23.81 -38.81
CA THR A 504 -25.72 -24.56 -39.62
C THR A 504 -24.94 -25.52 -38.72
N ARG A 505 -25.27 -26.80 -38.86
CA ARG A 505 -24.44 -27.91 -38.37
C ARG A 505 -23.10 -27.88 -39.11
N VAL A 506 -22.00 -27.81 -38.38
CA VAL A 506 -20.66 -28.07 -38.90
C VAL A 506 -20.27 -29.47 -38.43
N ASP A 507 -20.21 -30.39 -39.37
CA ASP A 507 -19.62 -31.72 -39.19
C ASP A 507 -18.11 -31.58 -39.04
N VAL A 508 -17.57 -32.16 -37.97
CA VAL A 508 -16.11 -32.26 -37.75
C VAL A 508 -15.74 -33.73 -38.11
N PRO A 509 -14.85 -33.97 -39.08
CA PRO A 509 -14.28 -35.31 -39.29
C PRO A 509 -13.10 -35.54 -38.33
N PHE A 510 -13.08 -36.72 -37.72
CA PHE A 510 -12.09 -37.48 -36.98
C PHE A 510 -10.69 -36.93 -36.69
#